data_de34615ec96761c42aeca7d2690789c3
#
_entry.id   de34615ec96761c42aeca7d2690789c3
#
_cell.length_a   1.000
_cell.length_b   1.000
_cell.length_c   1.000
_cell.angle_alpha   90.00
_cell.angle_beta   90.00
_cell.angle_gamma   90.00
#
_symmetry.space_group_name_H-M   'P 1'
#
loop_
_entity.id
_entity.type
_entity.pdbx_description
1 polymer ?
#
loop_
_entity_poly.entity_id
_entity_poly.type
_entity_poly.pdbx_seq_one_letter_code
_entity_poly.pdbx_strand_id
1 'polypeptide(L)'
;VFFDKAEESYKYDVDLQNVGKKGAKVVATTLINDTIVDYEGSLYERIMVNVYKGLNFMSLNDYANARVEFNRALMRQDKAKEYFAKEIEKNREELKKAKEDPNYKQNMNENAKIIDKEYEHLFEAFDTTKNFINPYATYLASVFFFMDNDFRKAGGLFREVAAINSKN
;
A
#
# COMPACT_ATOMS: atom_id res chain seq x y z
N VAL A 1 6.44 -0.20 23.28
CA VAL A 1 5.12 -0.31 23.94
C VAL A 1 3.97 0.23 23.07
N PHE A 2 3.98 1.51 22.62
CA PHE A 2 2.86 2.05 21.81
C PHE A 2 2.82 1.45 20.40
N PHE A 3 3.94 1.40 19.71
CA PHE A 3 4.02 0.82 18.37
C PHE A 3 3.80 -0.70 18.36
N ASP A 4 4.15 -1.41 19.44
CA ASP A 4 3.89 -2.85 19.54
C ASP A 4 2.37 -3.11 19.66
N LYS A 5 1.65 -2.30 20.42
CA LYS A 5 0.17 -2.38 20.50
C LYS A 5 -0.47 -2.08 19.15
N ALA A 6 0.01 -1.04 18.43
CA ALA A 6 -0.47 -0.76 17.09
C ALA A 6 -0.20 -1.93 16.13
N GLU A 7 0.98 -2.57 16.23
CA GLU A 7 1.33 -3.73 15.41
C GLU A 7 0.49 -4.96 15.75
N GLU A 8 0.17 -5.18 17.00
CA GLU A 8 -0.72 -6.26 17.43
C GLU A 8 -2.13 -6.11 16.84
N SER A 9 -2.66 -4.90 16.74
CA SER A 9 -3.97 -4.67 16.13
C SER A 9 -4.02 -5.03 14.64
N TYR A 10 -2.87 -4.97 13.91
CA TYR A 10 -2.84 -5.35 12.48
C TYR A 10 -2.44 -6.81 12.24
N LYS A 11 -1.81 -7.49 13.19
CA LYS A 11 -1.25 -8.85 12.99
C LYS A 11 -2.30 -9.84 12.53
N TYR A 12 -3.50 -9.76 13.12
CA TYR A 12 -4.59 -10.65 12.78
C TYR A 12 -5.20 -10.39 11.40
N ASP A 13 -5.11 -9.15 10.89
CA ASP A 13 -5.76 -8.78 9.64
C ASP A 13 -4.88 -8.99 8.40
N VAL A 14 -3.56 -8.93 8.54
CA VAL A 14 -2.63 -9.06 7.41
C VAL A 14 -2.42 -10.53 6.99
N ASP A 15 -2.42 -11.45 7.96
CA ASP A 15 -2.19 -12.88 7.70
C ASP A 15 -3.49 -13.65 7.42
N LEU A 16 -4.66 -13.07 7.72
CA LEU A 16 -5.98 -13.70 7.62
C LEU A 16 -6.94 -13.00 6.66
N GLN A 17 -6.46 -12.30 5.64
CA GLN A 17 -7.34 -11.71 4.62
C GLN A 17 -8.05 -12.80 3.80
N ASN A 18 -9.01 -13.44 4.43
CA ASN A 18 -10.07 -14.15 3.73
C ASN A 18 -10.95 -13.11 3.03
N VAL A 19 -10.83 -13.03 1.73
CA VAL A 19 -11.58 -12.14 0.82
C VAL A 19 -13.11 -12.22 1.07
N GLY A 20 -13.61 -13.34 1.57
CA GLY A 20 -15.03 -13.53 1.92
C GLY A 20 -15.53 -12.72 3.13
N LYS A 21 -14.63 -12.30 4.03
CA LYS A 21 -15.02 -11.48 5.20
C LYS A 21 -15.17 -9.99 4.88
N LYS A 22 -14.52 -9.49 3.82
CA LYS A 22 -14.65 -8.07 3.41
C LYS A 22 -16.07 -7.70 2.98
N GLY A 23 -16.74 -8.56 2.22
CA GLY A 23 -18.13 -8.32 1.80
C GLY A 23 -19.11 -8.23 2.97
N ALA A 24 -19.01 -9.16 3.93
CA ALA A 24 -19.85 -9.17 5.13
C ALA A 24 -19.53 -7.96 6.05
N LYS A 25 -18.26 -7.53 6.13
CA LYS A 25 -17.84 -6.38 6.93
C LYS A 25 -18.35 -5.07 6.33
N VAL A 26 -18.28 -4.89 5.00
CA VAL A 26 -18.82 -3.71 4.31
C VAL A 26 -20.34 -3.57 4.53
N VAL A 27 -21.09 -4.66 4.45
CA VAL A 27 -22.54 -4.64 4.73
C VAL A 27 -22.81 -4.33 6.21
N ALA A 28 -22.03 -4.89 7.13
CA ALA A 28 -22.15 -4.61 8.56
C ALA A 28 -21.79 -3.17 8.90
N THR A 29 -20.74 -2.58 8.29
CA THR A 29 -20.34 -1.18 8.51
C THR A 29 -21.34 -0.18 7.95
N THR A 30 -22.07 -0.55 6.90
CA THR A 30 -23.15 0.31 6.35
C THR A 30 -24.38 0.37 7.28
N LEU A 31 -24.57 -0.66 8.12
CA LEU A 31 -25.69 -0.76 9.04
C LEU A 31 -25.37 -0.35 10.48
N ILE A 32 -24.08 -0.29 10.84
CA ILE A 32 -23.58 0.03 12.18
C ILE A 32 -22.73 1.29 12.08
N ASN A 33 -22.96 2.23 12.98
CA ASN A 33 -22.23 3.49 13.04
C ASN A 33 -20.71 3.25 13.01
N ASP A 34 -19.97 3.93 12.14
CA ASP A 34 -18.50 3.83 11.94
C ASP A 34 -17.67 3.90 13.24
N THR A 35 -18.25 4.42 14.32
CA THR A 35 -17.59 4.50 15.63
C THR A 35 -17.40 3.16 16.34
N ILE A 36 -17.99 2.07 15.82
CA ILE A 36 -17.92 0.72 16.43
C ILE A 36 -16.90 -0.16 15.72
N VAL A 37 -16.40 0.27 14.57
CA VAL A 37 -15.42 -0.50 13.80
C VAL A 37 -14.01 -0.15 14.26
N ASP A 38 -13.25 -1.15 14.70
CA ASP A 38 -11.85 -0.99 15.04
C ASP A 38 -11.07 -0.42 13.84
N TYR A 39 -10.28 0.61 14.11
CA TYR A 39 -9.43 1.21 13.10
C TYR A 39 -8.30 0.26 12.70
N GLU A 40 -8.33 -0.22 11.47
CA GLU A 40 -7.36 -1.20 10.98
C GLU A 40 -6.05 -0.57 10.46
N GLY A 41 -6.01 0.73 10.29
CA GLY A 41 -4.89 1.44 9.68
C GLY A 41 -4.73 1.14 8.19
N SER A 42 -4.30 2.12 7.42
CA SER A 42 -3.99 1.95 6.01
C SER A 42 -2.70 1.16 5.82
N LEU A 43 -2.49 0.57 4.63
CA LEU A 43 -1.22 -0.09 4.29
C LEU A 43 -0.02 0.85 4.44
N TYR A 44 -0.21 2.13 4.13
CA TYR A 44 0.79 3.17 4.32
C TYR A 44 1.18 3.33 5.80
N GLU A 45 0.21 3.45 6.69
CA GLU A 45 0.43 3.61 8.12
C GLU A 45 1.13 2.41 8.73
N ARG A 46 0.77 1.21 8.27
CA ARG A 46 1.42 -0.04 8.72
C ARG A 46 2.91 -0.07 8.35
N ILE A 47 3.29 0.44 7.18
CA ILE A 47 4.69 0.60 6.77
C ILE A 47 5.37 1.60 7.72
N MET A 48 4.72 2.74 7.98
CA MET A 48 5.28 3.82 8.80
C MET A 48 5.50 3.41 10.27
N VAL A 49 4.66 2.56 10.84
CA VAL A 49 4.86 2.02 12.19
C VAL A 49 6.23 1.35 12.31
N ASN A 50 6.61 0.50 11.35
CA ASN A 50 7.92 -0.16 11.38
C ASN A 50 9.06 0.83 11.12
N VAL A 51 8.88 1.83 10.27
CA VAL A 51 9.88 2.88 10.06
C VAL A 51 10.16 3.62 11.37
N TYR A 52 9.12 4.07 12.07
CA TYR A 52 9.28 4.77 13.36
C TYR A 52 9.86 3.88 14.46
N LYS A 53 9.50 2.58 14.49
CA LYS A 53 10.15 1.61 15.38
C LYS A 53 11.63 1.49 15.06
N GLY A 54 11.99 1.39 13.79
CA GLY A 54 13.39 1.36 13.33
C GLY A 54 14.17 2.59 13.78
N LEU A 55 13.62 3.80 13.60
CA LEU A 55 14.23 5.04 14.07
C LEU A 55 14.39 5.07 15.60
N ASN A 56 13.41 4.58 16.35
CA ASN A 56 13.51 4.49 17.80
C ASN A 56 14.65 3.55 18.24
N PHE A 57 14.80 2.39 17.59
CA PHE A 57 15.91 1.48 17.89
C PHE A 57 17.26 2.10 17.52
N MET A 58 17.36 2.84 16.40
CA MET A 58 18.57 3.60 16.07
C MET A 58 18.93 4.62 17.15
N SER A 59 17.95 5.35 17.68
CA SER A 59 18.18 6.34 18.75
C SER A 59 18.68 5.70 20.05
N LEU A 60 18.40 4.42 20.25
CA LEU A 60 18.88 3.61 21.37
C LEU A 60 20.18 2.86 21.07
N ASN A 61 20.81 3.10 19.92
CA ASN A 61 21.97 2.36 19.40
C ASN A 61 21.73 0.83 19.23
N ASP A 62 20.46 0.42 19.15
CA ASP A 62 20.08 -0.97 18.91
C ASP A 62 19.91 -1.23 17.40
N TYR A 63 21.01 -1.27 16.68
CA TYR A 63 21.03 -1.45 15.23
C TYR A 63 20.50 -2.81 14.80
N ALA A 64 20.61 -3.84 15.64
CA ALA A 64 20.07 -5.17 15.32
C ALA A 64 18.55 -5.15 15.22
N ASN A 65 17.85 -4.57 16.19
CA ASN A 65 16.40 -4.42 16.15
C ASN A 65 15.96 -3.37 15.12
N ALA A 66 16.72 -2.30 14.92
CA ALA A 66 16.46 -1.33 13.86
C ALA A 66 16.45 -2.03 12.47
N ARG A 67 17.43 -2.91 12.20
CA ARG A 67 17.50 -3.70 10.96
C ARG A 67 16.27 -4.58 10.76
N VAL A 68 15.77 -5.19 11.82
CA VAL A 68 14.54 -5.99 11.76
C VAL A 68 13.35 -5.12 11.34
N GLU A 69 13.19 -3.97 11.96
CA GLU A 69 12.04 -3.10 11.69
C GLU A 69 12.08 -2.47 10.30
N PHE A 70 13.23 -2.01 9.82
CA PHE A 70 13.35 -1.53 8.43
C PHE A 70 13.11 -2.64 7.40
N ASN A 71 13.56 -3.87 7.67
CA ASN A 71 13.22 -5.01 6.82
C ASN A 71 11.70 -5.28 6.80
N ARG A 72 11.03 -5.22 7.96
CA ARG A 72 9.57 -5.38 8.05
C ARG A 72 8.84 -4.29 7.28
N ALA A 73 9.29 -3.03 7.36
CA ALA A 73 8.72 -1.94 6.57
C ALA A 73 8.78 -2.24 5.06
N LEU A 74 9.95 -2.66 4.56
CA LEU A 74 10.13 -3.02 3.15
C LEU A 74 9.29 -4.24 2.75
N MET A 75 9.22 -5.28 3.58
CA MET A 75 8.34 -6.44 3.33
C MET A 75 6.85 -6.06 3.25
N ARG A 76 6.39 -5.15 4.13
CA ARG A 76 5.02 -4.64 4.07
C ARG A 76 4.77 -3.83 2.82
N GLN A 77 5.76 -3.05 2.37
CA GLN A 77 5.69 -2.34 1.10
C GLN A 77 5.55 -3.31 -0.09
N ASP A 78 6.31 -4.39 -0.12
CA ASP A 78 6.20 -5.39 -1.18
C ASP A 78 4.82 -6.09 -1.18
N LYS A 79 4.29 -6.43 -0.01
CA LYS A 79 2.90 -6.93 0.13
C LYS A 79 1.86 -5.92 -0.36
N ALA A 80 2.07 -4.63 -0.08
CA ALA A 80 1.20 -3.57 -0.58
C ALA A 80 1.24 -3.47 -2.12
N LYS A 81 2.43 -3.59 -2.73
CA LYS A 81 2.58 -3.67 -4.20
C LYS A 81 1.76 -4.79 -4.80
N GLU A 82 1.88 -6.01 -4.23
CA GLU A 82 1.13 -7.18 -4.70
C GLU A 82 -0.39 -6.99 -4.56
N TYR A 83 -0.83 -6.42 -3.43
CA TYR A 83 -2.24 -6.16 -3.18
C TYR A 83 -2.81 -5.17 -4.22
N PHE A 84 -2.16 -4.02 -4.40
CA PHE A 84 -2.63 -3.01 -5.36
C PHE A 84 -2.57 -3.51 -6.81
N ALA A 85 -1.54 -4.26 -7.18
CA ALA A 85 -1.47 -4.84 -8.51
C ALA A 85 -2.66 -5.77 -8.81
N LYS A 86 -3.05 -6.60 -7.84
CA LYS A 86 -4.22 -7.50 -7.97
C LYS A 86 -5.54 -6.72 -8.04
N GLU A 87 -5.71 -5.70 -7.20
CA GLU A 87 -6.94 -4.88 -7.21
C GLU A 87 -7.08 -4.09 -8.52
N ILE A 88 -5.98 -3.55 -9.04
CA ILE A 88 -5.97 -2.84 -10.33
C ILE A 88 -6.35 -3.79 -11.47
N GLU A 89 -5.75 -4.98 -11.52
CA GLU A 89 -6.05 -5.96 -12.56
C GLU A 89 -7.53 -6.40 -12.49
N LYS A 90 -8.02 -6.68 -11.29
CA LYS A 90 -9.44 -7.01 -11.08
C LYS A 90 -10.37 -5.91 -11.57
N ASN A 91 -10.08 -4.65 -11.21
CA ASN A 91 -10.90 -3.51 -11.62
C ASN A 91 -10.86 -3.30 -13.16
N ARG A 92 -9.70 -3.55 -13.80
CA ARG A 92 -9.56 -3.51 -15.26
C ARG A 92 -10.42 -4.59 -15.94
N GLU A 93 -10.42 -5.80 -15.41
CA GLU A 93 -11.24 -6.89 -15.93
C GLU A 93 -12.74 -6.60 -15.77
N GLU A 94 -13.15 -6.07 -14.62
CA GLU A 94 -14.53 -5.67 -14.34
C GLU A 94 -14.99 -4.56 -15.29
N LEU A 95 -14.15 -3.54 -15.50
CA LEU A 95 -14.43 -2.45 -16.45
C LEU A 95 -14.54 -2.99 -17.89
N LYS A 96 -13.64 -3.90 -18.29
CA LYS A 96 -13.70 -4.53 -19.61
C LYS A 96 -15.02 -5.29 -19.81
N LYS A 97 -15.42 -6.10 -18.85
CA LYS A 97 -16.68 -6.83 -18.87
C LYS A 97 -17.90 -5.88 -18.95
N ALA A 98 -17.87 -4.80 -18.16
CA ALA A 98 -18.91 -3.79 -18.20
C ALA A 98 -19.02 -3.13 -19.60
N LYS A 99 -17.89 -2.83 -20.24
CA LYS A 99 -17.85 -2.26 -21.61
C LYS A 99 -18.36 -3.22 -22.68
N GLU A 100 -18.34 -4.52 -22.44
CA GLU A 100 -18.86 -5.55 -23.35
C GLU A 100 -20.40 -5.69 -23.25
N ASP A 101 -21.02 -5.21 -22.17
CA ASP A 101 -22.47 -5.26 -21.98
C ASP A 101 -23.19 -4.32 -22.99
N PRO A 102 -24.14 -4.85 -23.79
CA PRO A 102 -24.92 -4.03 -24.72
C PRO A 102 -25.65 -2.87 -24.08
N ASN A 103 -26.13 -3.04 -22.83
CA ASN A 103 -26.84 -2.00 -22.08
C ASN A 103 -25.91 -0.88 -21.66
N TYR A 104 -24.63 -1.17 -21.38
CA TYR A 104 -23.62 -0.15 -21.06
C TYR A 104 -23.45 0.81 -22.24
N LYS A 105 -23.35 0.28 -23.46
CA LYS A 105 -23.21 1.09 -24.69
C LYS A 105 -24.44 1.93 -25.02
N GLN A 106 -25.64 1.41 -24.76
CA GLN A 106 -26.88 2.14 -25.00
C GLN A 106 -27.11 3.29 -24.01
N ASN A 107 -26.65 3.16 -22.77
CA ASN A 107 -26.82 4.16 -21.73
C ASN A 107 -25.64 5.17 -21.67
N MET A 108 -24.66 5.07 -22.55
CA MET A 108 -23.54 6.00 -22.63
C MET A 108 -23.96 7.33 -23.20
N ASN A 109 -24.36 8.25 -22.34
CA ASN A 109 -24.51 9.67 -22.69
C ASN A 109 -23.13 10.36 -22.73
N GLU A 110 -23.06 11.63 -23.18
CA GLU A 110 -21.81 12.36 -23.30
C GLU A 110 -21.04 12.48 -21.97
N ASN A 111 -21.74 12.64 -20.85
CA ASN A 111 -21.15 12.69 -19.52
C ASN A 111 -20.50 11.35 -19.13
N ALA A 112 -21.15 10.23 -19.46
CA ALA A 112 -20.60 8.91 -19.22
C ALA A 112 -19.32 8.66 -20.03
N LYS A 113 -19.22 9.18 -21.25
CA LYS A 113 -17.99 9.11 -22.08
C LYS A 113 -16.84 9.90 -21.48
N ILE A 114 -17.13 11.09 -20.92
CA ILE A 114 -16.13 11.89 -20.22
C ILE A 114 -15.61 11.15 -19.00
N ILE A 115 -16.52 10.61 -18.18
CA ILE A 115 -16.19 9.83 -17.00
C ILE A 115 -15.33 8.59 -17.38
N ASP A 116 -15.72 7.86 -18.43
CA ASP A 116 -14.98 6.68 -18.90
C ASP A 116 -13.54 7.03 -19.33
N LYS A 117 -13.38 8.15 -20.03
CA LYS A 117 -12.07 8.66 -20.45
C LYS A 117 -11.20 9.10 -19.26
N GLU A 118 -11.79 9.73 -18.25
CA GLU A 118 -11.10 10.07 -17.01
C GLU A 118 -10.69 8.82 -16.22
N TYR A 119 -11.53 7.79 -16.19
CA TYR A 119 -11.17 6.51 -15.60
C TYR A 119 -10.02 5.82 -16.35
N GLU A 120 -9.99 5.84 -17.68
CA GLU A 120 -8.86 5.32 -18.46
C GLU A 120 -7.57 6.05 -18.12
N HIS A 121 -7.60 7.38 -18.08
CA HIS A 121 -6.46 8.20 -17.69
C HIS A 121 -5.99 7.90 -16.26
N LEU A 122 -6.95 7.72 -15.32
CA LEU A 122 -6.64 7.29 -13.96
C LEU A 122 -5.96 5.91 -13.95
N PHE A 123 -6.45 4.93 -14.71
CA PHE A 123 -5.84 3.60 -14.78
C PHE A 123 -4.44 3.64 -15.41
N GLU A 124 -4.20 4.51 -16.40
CA GLU A 124 -2.86 4.73 -16.95
C GLU A 124 -1.92 5.37 -15.92
N ALA A 125 -2.40 6.37 -15.19
CA ALA A 125 -1.66 6.98 -14.07
C ALA A 125 -1.39 5.97 -12.94
N PHE A 126 -2.34 5.07 -12.64
CA PHE A 126 -2.18 3.98 -11.67
C PHE A 126 -1.33 2.82 -12.16
N ASP A 127 -0.96 2.73 -13.42
CA ASP A 127 0.04 1.76 -13.88
C ASP A 127 1.41 1.95 -13.20
N THR A 128 1.65 3.16 -12.71
CA THR A 128 2.77 3.48 -11.83
C THR A 128 2.64 2.85 -10.44
N THR A 129 1.44 2.48 -9.99
CA THR A 129 1.22 1.82 -8.67
C THR A 129 1.58 0.34 -8.66
N LYS A 130 1.80 -0.30 -9.82
CA LYS A 130 2.48 -1.60 -9.88
C LYS A 130 3.85 -1.55 -9.19
N ASN A 131 4.42 -0.35 -9.10
CA ASN A 131 5.63 -0.03 -8.40
C ASN A 131 5.37 0.82 -7.16
N PHE A 132 4.27 0.54 -6.42
CA PHE A 132 3.99 1.26 -5.17
C PHE A 132 5.22 1.26 -4.27
N ILE A 133 5.75 2.43 -4.05
CA ILE A 133 6.89 2.67 -3.17
C ILE A 133 6.49 3.84 -2.27
N ASN A 134 6.61 3.65 -0.96
CA ASN A 134 6.59 4.76 -0.03
C ASN A 134 7.98 5.42 -0.06
N PRO A 135 8.17 6.57 -0.72
CA PRO A 135 9.50 7.14 -0.92
C PRO A 135 10.17 7.51 0.40
N TYR A 136 9.42 7.95 1.39
CA TYR A 136 9.95 8.30 2.71
C TYR A 136 10.43 7.05 3.46
N ALA A 137 9.65 6.00 3.51
CA ALA A 137 10.04 4.74 4.15
C ALA A 137 11.27 4.12 3.48
N THR A 138 11.28 4.09 2.14
CA THR A 138 12.41 3.55 1.35
C THR A 138 13.67 4.40 1.54
N TYR A 139 13.55 5.73 1.58
CA TYR A 139 14.67 6.62 1.82
C TYR A 139 15.27 6.40 3.21
N LEU A 140 14.46 6.36 4.26
CA LEU A 140 14.95 6.12 5.63
C LEU A 140 15.59 4.74 5.78
N ALA A 141 15.00 3.71 5.16
CA ALA A 141 15.60 2.39 5.12
C ALA A 141 16.96 2.41 4.39
N SER A 142 17.08 3.16 3.29
CA SER A 142 18.35 3.27 2.56
C SER A 142 19.44 3.96 3.41
N VAL A 143 19.09 5.03 4.12
CA VAL A 143 20.00 5.70 5.07
C VAL A 143 20.42 4.76 6.18
N PHE A 144 19.48 4.02 6.77
CA PHE A 144 19.79 3.03 7.81
C PHE A 144 20.78 1.98 7.30
N PHE A 145 20.50 1.32 6.16
CA PHE A 145 21.39 0.28 5.60
C PHE A 145 22.75 0.82 5.19
N PHE A 146 22.83 2.09 4.78
CA PHE A 146 24.10 2.76 4.54
C PHE A 146 24.92 2.89 5.84
N MET A 147 24.30 3.35 6.93
CA MET A 147 24.94 3.47 8.25
C MET A 147 25.33 2.11 8.84
N ASP A 148 24.58 1.08 8.51
CA ASP A 148 24.78 -0.31 8.95
C ASP A 148 25.75 -1.10 8.03
N ASN A 149 26.48 -0.38 7.15
CA ASN A 149 27.45 -0.88 6.19
C ASN A 149 26.91 -1.88 5.15
N ASP A 150 25.61 -1.98 4.97
CA ASP A 150 24.98 -2.74 3.89
C ASP A 150 24.84 -1.87 2.64
N PHE A 151 25.97 -1.46 2.06
CA PHE A 151 26.04 -0.55 0.92
C PHE A 151 25.32 -1.08 -0.33
N ARG A 152 25.28 -2.40 -0.50
CA ARG A 152 24.59 -3.03 -1.63
C ARG A 152 23.09 -2.78 -1.54
N LYS A 153 22.51 -3.04 -0.38
CA LYS A 153 21.08 -2.83 -0.13
C LYS A 153 20.72 -1.35 -0.14
N ALA A 154 21.50 -0.52 0.54
CA ALA A 154 21.35 0.92 0.56
C ALA A 154 21.33 1.50 -0.87
N GLY A 155 22.30 1.14 -1.71
CA GLY A 155 22.39 1.60 -3.08
C GLY A 155 21.21 1.16 -3.96
N GLY A 156 20.65 -0.03 -3.71
CA GLY A 156 19.41 -0.49 -4.35
C GLY A 156 18.23 0.42 -4.02
N LEU A 157 18.02 0.65 -2.73
CA LEU A 157 16.91 1.46 -2.23
C LEU A 157 17.03 2.94 -2.64
N PHE A 158 18.23 3.52 -2.63
CA PHE A 158 18.43 4.89 -3.13
C PHE A 158 18.08 5.02 -4.61
N ARG A 159 18.40 4.02 -5.45
CA ARG A 159 18.00 4.03 -6.86
C ARG A 159 16.48 3.95 -7.04
N GLU A 160 15.79 3.17 -6.20
CA GLU A 160 14.32 3.11 -6.21
C GLU A 160 13.70 4.47 -5.93
N VAL A 161 14.19 5.18 -4.90
CA VAL A 161 13.72 6.53 -4.55
C VAL A 161 14.02 7.53 -5.68
N ALA A 162 15.22 7.49 -6.25
CA ALA A 162 15.61 8.37 -7.35
C ALA A 162 14.74 8.15 -8.60
N ALA A 163 14.36 6.91 -8.90
CA ALA A 163 13.52 6.58 -10.04
C ALA A 163 12.10 7.15 -9.96
N ILE A 164 11.58 7.38 -8.75
CA ILE A 164 10.27 8.03 -8.56
C ILE A 164 10.37 9.51 -8.93
N ASN A 165 11.42 10.20 -8.47
CA ASN A 165 11.61 11.63 -8.68
C ASN A 165 11.96 11.99 -10.14
N SER A 166 12.48 11.04 -10.91
CA SER A 166 12.84 11.27 -12.32
C SER A 166 11.65 11.23 -13.28
N LYS A 167 10.46 10.82 -12.81
CA LYS A 167 9.23 10.74 -13.61
C LYS A 167 8.29 11.93 -13.40
N ASN A 168 8.62 12.83 -12.48
CA ASN A 168 7.96 14.10 -12.22
C ASN A 168 8.81 15.25 -12.76
#